data_0594aca0651807b9184fd4aa95432749
#
_entry.id   0594aca0651807b9184fd4aa95432749
#
_cell.length_a   1.000
_cell.length_b   1.000
_cell.length_c   1.000
_cell.angle_alpha   90.00
_cell.angle_beta   90.00
_cell.angle_gamma   90.00
#
_symmetry.space_group_name_H-M   'P 1'
#
loop_
_entity.id
_entity.type
_entity.pdbx_description
1 polymer ?
#
loop_
_entity_poly.entity_id
_entity_poly.type
_entity_poly.pdbx_seq_one_letter_code
_entity_poly.pdbx_strand_id
1 'polypeptide(L)'
;MAELHTVFGASGALGCAVVHHLEAEGLPIRAVARDATKAAEMLPEGVQIVTCDATDPLSVTEACHGSGVIYNCLYVGDQMKEVAAHLLAGAREAGARLVHPGNALVYGPLQQLPAREDHPHAANTRRGIMRKETEAMLMEAHARGEVPVVIPRLSTFYGAHVHGTFMSMIFEAAYRGHKAVWFGRLDVPHDLIYLPDAAAACVLLALNEDAYGQVWHVPGAGPLTGEDFIRRVFAAYGKAPKIGARGRMFFQLASVIAPRVGNVVEVLYQFEQPFVMDGSKFSAAYPSFEYTPHDLGIQDTVNWYRDYFDAGE
;
A
#
# COMPACT_ATOMS: atom_id res chain seq x y z
N MET A 1 -13.10 -25.79 -9.97
CA MET A 1 -11.73 -25.62 -9.45
C MET A 1 -11.69 -24.27 -8.76
N ALA A 2 -10.95 -24.13 -7.66
CA ALA A 2 -10.79 -22.83 -7.02
C ALA A 2 -10.11 -21.84 -8.00
N GLU A 3 -10.50 -20.57 -7.93
CA GLU A 3 -10.02 -19.50 -8.81
C GLU A 3 -8.55 -19.19 -8.55
N LEU A 4 -7.75 -18.96 -9.59
CA LEU A 4 -6.33 -18.60 -9.48
C LEU A 4 -6.19 -17.12 -9.17
N HIS A 5 -5.51 -16.80 -8.07
CA HIS A 5 -5.17 -15.45 -7.63
C HIS A 5 -3.75 -15.08 -8.10
N THR A 6 -3.64 -14.10 -9.00
CA THR A 6 -2.35 -13.66 -9.54
C THR A 6 -1.94 -12.32 -8.95
N VAL A 7 -0.80 -12.28 -8.25
CA VAL A 7 -0.33 -11.11 -7.50
C VAL A 7 0.88 -10.49 -8.22
N PHE A 8 0.68 -9.37 -8.90
CA PHE A 8 1.76 -8.57 -9.49
C PHE A 8 2.44 -7.71 -8.43
N GLY A 9 3.77 -7.70 -8.45
CA GLY A 9 4.58 -7.04 -7.43
C GLY A 9 4.72 -7.87 -6.15
N ALA A 10 4.70 -9.20 -6.27
CA ALA A 10 4.74 -10.15 -5.17
C ALA A 10 6.01 -10.04 -4.30
N SER A 11 7.13 -9.53 -4.81
CA SER A 11 8.35 -9.23 -4.04
C SER A 11 8.36 -7.83 -3.39
N GLY A 12 7.28 -7.06 -3.51
CA GLY A 12 7.08 -5.81 -2.79
C GLY A 12 6.32 -6.04 -1.47
N ALA A 13 6.36 -5.07 -0.55
CA ALA A 13 5.77 -5.22 0.78
C ALA A 13 4.28 -5.64 0.72
N LEU A 14 3.44 -4.89 0.00
CA LEU A 14 2.01 -5.21 -0.10
C LEU A 14 1.76 -6.52 -0.85
N GLY A 15 2.46 -6.75 -1.97
CA GLY A 15 2.28 -7.99 -2.74
C GLY A 15 2.70 -9.23 -1.96
N CYS A 16 3.80 -9.17 -1.23
CA CYS A 16 4.24 -10.22 -0.32
C CYS A 16 3.18 -10.52 0.75
N ALA A 17 2.65 -9.47 1.41
CA ALA A 17 1.61 -9.62 2.41
C ALA A 17 0.31 -10.22 1.83
N VAL A 18 -0.09 -9.85 0.60
CA VAL A 18 -1.24 -10.43 -0.11
C VAL A 18 -1.00 -11.92 -0.39
N VAL A 19 0.21 -12.30 -0.85
CA VAL A 19 0.54 -13.71 -1.11
C VAL A 19 0.45 -14.53 0.18
N HIS A 20 1.04 -14.06 1.29
CA HIS A 20 0.95 -14.74 2.58
C HIS A 20 -0.48 -14.87 3.08
N HIS A 21 -1.31 -13.85 2.89
CA HIS A 21 -2.72 -13.93 3.29
C HIS A 21 -3.51 -14.93 2.43
N LEU A 22 -3.31 -14.94 1.12
CA LEU A 22 -3.94 -15.90 0.21
C LEU A 22 -3.51 -17.34 0.53
N GLU A 23 -2.24 -17.55 0.89
CA GLU A 23 -1.72 -18.85 1.30
C GLU A 23 -2.38 -19.34 2.59
N ALA A 24 -2.49 -18.45 3.59
CA ALA A 24 -3.18 -18.77 4.85
C ALA A 24 -4.65 -19.16 4.64
N GLU A 25 -5.32 -18.59 3.63
CA GLU A 25 -6.69 -18.95 3.21
C GLU A 25 -6.74 -20.21 2.33
N GLY A 26 -5.60 -20.80 1.98
CA GLY A 26 -5.53 -22.01 1.13
C GLY A 26 -5.95 -21.77 -0.32
N LEU A 27 -5.84 -20.55 -0.83
CA LEU A 27 -6.26 -20.18 -2.18
C LEU A 27 -5.13 -20.45 -3.19
N PRO A 28 -5.43 -20.83 -4.46
CA PRO A 28 -4.43 -21.01 -5.49
C PRO A 28 -3.75 -19.68 -5.85
N ILE A 29 -2.41 -19.64 -5.85
CA ILE A 29 -1.63 -18.42 -6.01
C ILE A 29 -0.64 -18.54 -7.15
N ARG A 30 -0.55 -17.46 -7.96
CA ARG A 30 0.58 -17.14 -8.83
C ARG A 30 1.19 -15.82 -8.39
N ALA A 31 2.43 -15.87 -7.94
CA ALA A 31 3.21 -14.70 -7.61
C ALA A 31 3.96 -14.20 -8.87
N VAL A 32 3.84 -12.91 -9.17
CA VAL A 32 4.47 -12.29 -10.33
C VAL A 32 5.48 -11.25 -9.87
N ALA A 33 6.74 -11.43 -10.25
CA ALA A 33 7.85 -10.55 -9.87
C ALA A 33 8.86 -10.41 -11.02
N ARG A 34 9.66 -9.35 -11.00
CA ARG A 34 10.77 -9.18 -11.96
C ARG A 34 11.97 -10.09 -11.65
N ASP A 35 12.17 -10.35 -10.37
CA ASP A 35 13.25 -11.17 -9.83
C ASP A 35 12.64 -12.33 -9.04
N ALA A 36 12.64 -13.50 -9.66
CA ALA A 36 12.07 -14.71 -9.08
C ALA A 36 12.90 -15.22 -7.90
N THR A 37 14.23 -15.04 -7.90
CA THR A 37 15.11 -15.45 -6.80
C THR A 37 14.78 -14.67 -5.55
N LYS A 38 14.73 -13.34 -5.65
CA LYS A 38 14.34 -12.48 -4.54
C LYS A 38 12.91 -12.77 -4.06
N ALA A 39 11.99 -13.06 -4.98
CA ALA A 39 10.62 -13.41 -4.61
C ALA A 39 10.57 -14.71 -3.80
N ALA A 40 11.34 -15.73 -4.21
CA ALA A 40 11.40 -17.02 -3.51
C ALA A 40 11.94 -16.93 -2.07
N GLU A 41 12.80 -15.95 -1.77
CA GLU A 41 13.30 -15.69 -0.42
C GLU A 41 12.24 -15.08 0.53
N MET A 42 11.19 -14.50 -0.04
CA MET A 42 10.18 -13.72 0.71
C MET A 42 8.83 -14.43 0.80
N LEU A 43 8.55 -15.35 -0.10
CA LEU A 43 7.24 -15.95 -0.28
C LEU A 43 7.19 -17.37 0.30
N PRO A 44 5.99 -17.87 0.66
CA PRO A 44 5.83 -19.24 1.15
C PRO A 44 6.34 -20.28 0.15
N GLU A 45 6.86 -21.40 0.66
CA GLU A 45 7.29 -22.51 -0.16
C GLU A 45 6.13 -23.08 -1.01
N GLY A 46 6.42 -23.44 -2.26
CA GLY A 46 5.45 -24.04 -3.17
C GLY A 46 4.57 -23.05 -3.93
N VAL A 47 4.64 -21.74 -3.65
CA VAL A 47 3.95 -20.73 -4.47
C VAL A 47 4.55 -20.68 -5.87
N GLN A 48 3.71 -20.76 -6.90
CA GLN A 48 4.13 -20.59 -8.30
C GLN A 48 4.66 -19.15 -8.50
N ILE A 49 5.94 -19.01 -8.87
CA ILE A 49 6.54 -17.71 -9.18
C ILE A 49 6.74 -17.60 -10.69
N VAL A 50 6.25 -16.49 -11.27
CA VAL A 50 6.38 -16.15 -12.68
C VAL A 50 7.17 -14.86 -12.82
N THR A 51 8.20 -14.88 -13.67
CA THR A 51 8.95 -13.68 -14.02
C THR A 51 8.20 -12.88 -15.07
N CYS A 52 7.98 -11.58 -14.81
CA CYS A 52 7.30 -10.68 -15.73
C CYS A 52 7.85 -9.26 -15.63
N ASP A 53 8.10 -8.65 -16.79
CA ASP A 53 8.27 -7.20 -16.88
C ASP A 53 6.90 -6.55 -17.12
N ALA A 54 6.40 -5.84 -16.11
CA ALA A 54 5.09 -5.20 -16.20
C ALA A 54 5.02 -4.03 -17.21
N THR A 55 6.17 -3.58 -17.73
CA THR A 55 6.24 -2.58 -18.81
C THR A 55 6.09 -3.21 -20.21
N ASP A 56 6.19 -4.52 -20.33
CA ASP A 56 5.91 -5.28 -21.55
C ASP A 56 4.49 -5.84 -21.54
N PRO A 57 3.58 -5.35 -22.39
CA PRO A 57 2.19 -5.79 -22.42
C PRO A 57 2.03 -7.29 -22.75
N LEU A 58 2.93 -7.87 -23.55
CA LEU A 58 2.86 -9.30 -23.88
C LEU A 58 3.22 -10.16 -22.67
N SER A 59 4.28 -9.79 -21.95
CA SER A 59 4.68 -10.45 -20.70
C SER A 59 3.58 -10.39 -19.64
N VAL A 60 2.87 -9.25 -19.55
CA VAL A 60 1.73 -9.09 -18.64
C VAL A 60 0.56 -9.98 -19.03
N THR A 61 0.21 -10.03 -20.32
CA THR A 61 -0.89 -10.87 -20.82
C THR A 61 -0.62 -12.36 -20.54
N GLU A 62 0.60 -12.82 -20.79
CA GLU A 62 1.03 -14.19 -20.47
C GLU A 62 0.90 -14.49 -18.97
N ALA A 63 1.37 -13.59 -18.12
CA ALA A 63 1.29 -13.74 -16.66
C ALA A 63 -0.16 -13.75 -16.14
N CYS A 64 -1.09 -13.08 -16.84
CA CYS A 64 -2.52 -13.05 -16.51
C CYS A 64 -3.27 -14.30 -16.96
N HIS A 65 -2.73 -15.10 -17.86
CA HIS A 65 -3.45 -16.25 -18.45
C HIS A 65 -3.95 -17.23 -17.38
N GLY A 66 -5.25 -17.56 -17.44
CA GLY A 66 -5.90 -18.48 -16.51
C GLY A 66 -6.16 -17.90 -15.12
N SER A 67 -5.90 -16.61 -14.89
CA SER A 67 -6.23 -15.93 -13.64
C SER A 67 -7.74 -15.71 -13.51
N GLY A 68 -8.27 -15.85 -12.30
CA GLY A 68 -9.62 -15.43 -11.96
C GLY A 68 -9.62 -14.05 -11.26
N VAL A 69 -8.58 -13.79 -10.45
CA VAL A 69 -8.37 -12.51 -9.78
C VAL A 69 -6.94 -12.05 -9.95
N ILE A 70 -6.75 -10.77 -10.28
CA ILE A 70 -5.44 -10.14 -10.44
C ILE A 70 -5.30 -9.00 -9.42
N TYR A 71 -4.19 -8.98 -8.68
CA TYR A 71 -3.84 -7.93 -7.72
C TYR A 71 -2.71 -7.07 -8.29
N ASN A 72 -2.94 -5.77 -8.42
CA ASN A 72 -1.92 -4.82 -8.85
C ASN A 72 -1.21 -4.21 -7.63
N CYS A 73 -0.25 -4.93 -7.05
CA CYS A 73 0.58 -4.44 -5.95
C CYS A 73 1.88 -3.78 -6.41
N LEU A 74 1.97 -3.38 -7.67
CA LEU A 74 3.17 -2.77 -8.25
C LEU A 74 3.34 -1.31 -7.82
N TYR A 75 4.59 -0.94 -7.57
CA TYR A 75 5.01 0.46 -7.48
C TYR A 75 6.05 0.72 -8.59
N VAL A 76 5.61 1.37 -9.65
CA VAL A 76 6.39 1.60 -10.87
C VAL A 76 6.62 3.09 -11.18
N GLY A 77 6.51 3.94 -10.18
CA GLY A 77 6.76 5.39 -10.32
C GLY A 77 5.84 6.01 -11.38
N ASP A 78 6.46 6.66 -12.38
CA ASP A 78 5.74 7.41 -13.42
C ASP A 78 5.04 6.51 -14.47
N GLN A 79 5.37 5.23 -14.52
CA GLN A 79 4.76 4.26 -15.44
C GLN A 79 3.45 3.64 -14.90
N MET A 80 2.95 4.13 -13.77
CA MET A 80 1.79 3.53 -13.08
C MET A 80 0.55 3.41 -13.99
N LYS A 81 0.23 4.46 -14.75
CA LYS A 81 -0.94 4.47 -15.64
C LYS A 81 -0.77 3.49 -16.80
N GLU A 82 0.41 3.44 -17.39
CA GLU A 82 0.76 2.52 -18.48
C GLU A 82 0.68 1.07 -18.01
N VAL A 83 1.34 0.75 -16.90
CA VAL A 83 1.32 -0.60 -16.31
C VAL A 83 -0.10 -1.02 -15.88
N ALA A 84 -0.89 -0.11 -15.33
CA ALA A 84 -2.29 -0.39 -15.01
C ALA A 84 -3.12 -0.68 -16.28
N ALA A 85 -2.83 -0.02 -17.40
CA ALA A 85 -3.48 -0.32 -18.68
C ALA A 85 -3.09 -1.70 -19.22
N HIS A 86 -1.82 -2.12 -19.08
CA HIS A 86 -1.38 -3.48 -19.44
C HIS A 86 -2.12 -4.54 -18.60
N LEU A 87 -2.19 -4.33 -17.27
CA LEU A 87 -2.91 -5.24 -16.38
C LEU A 87 -4.42 -5.29 -16.68
N LEU A 88 -5.03 -4.16 -17.04
CA LEU A 88 -6.42 -4.12 -17.46
C LEU A 88 -6.65 -4.93 -18.75
N ALA A 89 -5.75 -4.81 -19.73
CA ALA A 89 -5.81 -5.58 -20.97
C ALA A 89 -5.65 -7.08 -20.70
N GLY A 90 -4.66 -7.48 -19.88
CA GLY A 90 -4.44 -8.86 -19.48
C GLY A 90 -5.62 -9.45 -18.70
N ALA A 91 -6.21 -8.66 -17.78
CA ALA A 91 -7.39 -9.06 -17.03
C ALA A 91 -8.61 -9.29 -17.93
N ARG A 92 -8.82 -8.41 -18.92
CA ARG A 92 -9.89 -8.55 -19.91
C ARG A 92 -9.72 -9.81 -20.74
N GLU A 93 -8.49 -10.12 -21.22
CA GLU A 93 -8.21 -11.30 -22.01
C GLU A 93 -8.38 -12.60 -21.20
N ALA A 94 -7.97 -12.59 -19.94
CA ALA A 94 -8.13 -13.71 -19.01
C ALA A 94 -9.58 -13.88 -18.51
N GLY A 95 -10.47 -12.90 -18.69
CA GLY A 95 -11.78 -12.86 -18.05
C GLY A 95 -11.71 -12.68 -16.53
N ALA A 96 -10.61 -12.09 -16.04
CA ALA A 96 -10.32 -11.96 -14.62
C ALA A 96 -10.87 -10.64 -14.03
N ARG A 97 -11.05 -10.63 -12.70
CA ARG A 97 -11.35 -9.44 -11.90
C ARG A 97 -10.03 -8.75 -11.50
N LEU A 98 -10.05 -7.43 -11.34
CA LEU A 98 -8.86 -6.64 -10.99
C LEU A 98 -9.03 -5.93 -9.64
N VAL A 99 -8.11 -6.19 -8.73
CA VAL A 99 -7.94 -5.46 -7.48
C VAL A 99 -6.80 -4.47 -7.65
N HIS A 100 -7.08 -3.18 -7.51
CA HIS A 100 -6.09 -2.12 -7.66
C HIS A 100 -5.96 -1.31 -6.36
N PRO A 101 -5.04 -1.66 -5.44
CA PRO A 101 -4.80 -0.87 -4.24
C PRO A 101 -4.43 0.57 -4.58
N GLY A 102 -5.30 1.50 -4.23
CA GLY A 102 -5.12 2.94 -4.37
C GLY A 102 -4.67 3.60 -3.05
N ASN A 103 -4.62 4.91 -3.05
CA ASN A 103 -4.40 5.69 -1.84
C ASN A 103 -5.07 7.07 -1.92
N ALA A 104 -5.06 7.82 -0.82
CA ALA A 104 -5.75 9.09 -0.72
C ALA A 104 -5.05 10.29 -1.42
N LEU A 105 -3.92 10.08 -2.14
CA LEU A 105 -3.28 11.14 -2.94
C LEU A 105 -4.19 11.70 -4.05
N VAL A 106 -5.17 10.94 -4.49
CA VAL A 106 -6.18 11.37 -5.49
C VAL A 106 -7.00 12.56 -5.02
N TYR A 107 -7.16 12.72 -3.71
CA TYR A 107 -7.93 13.82 -3.11
C TYR A 107 -7.16 15.14 -3.10
N GLY A 108 -5.83 15.11 -3.11
CA GLY A 108 -5.04 16.29 -2.79
C GLY A 108 -5.21 16.70 -1.32
N PRO A 109 -5.04 17.98 -0.96
CA PRO A 109 -5.36 18.47 0.37
C PRO A 109 -6.84 18.23 0.70
N LEU A 110 -7.12 17.61 1.83
CA LEU A 110 -8.48 17.27 2.21
C LEU A 110 -9.30 18.51 2.49
N GLN A 111 -10.52 18.57 1.93
CA GLN A 111 -11.47 19.69 2.06
C GLN A 111 -12.47 19.45 3.20
N GLN A 112 -12.62 18.19 3.63
CA GLN A 112 -13.43 17.78 4.78
C GLN A 112 -12.77 16.62 5.52
N LEU A 113 -13.06 16.50 6.81
CA LEU A 113 -12.49 15.50 7.70
C LEU A 113 -13.59 14.85 8.54
N PRO A 114 -13.62 13.52 8.62
CA PRO A 114 -12.83 12.59 7.80
C PRO A 114 -13.24 12.64 6.33
N ALA A 115 -12.31 12.31 5.42
CA ALA A 115 -12.62 12.22 3.98
C ALA A 115 -13.42 10.95 3.69
N ARG A 116 -14.50 11.06 2.92
CA ARG A 116 -15.32 9.93 2.45
C ARG A 116 -14.89 9.54 1.03
N GLU A 117 -15.38 8.41 0.53
CA GLU A 117 -15.06 7.93 -0.82
C GLU A 117 -15.54 8.86 -1.93
N ASP A 118 -16.59 9.66 -1.67
CA ASP A 118 -17.12 10.69 -2.56
C ASP A 118 -16.40 12.04 -2.44
N HIS A 119 -15.34 12.14 -1.64
CA HIS A 119 -14.53 13.36 -1.52
C HIS A 119 -14.00 13.80 -2.89
N PRO A 120 -14.02 15.12 -3.21
CA PRO A 120 -13.55 15.62 -4.50
C PRO A 120 -12.11 15.18 -4.83
N HIS A 121 -11.88 14.65 -6.03
CA HIS A 121 -10.57 14.28 -6.55
C HIS A 121 -9.82 15.53 -7.01
N ALA A 122 -9.31 16.33 -6.06
CA ALA A 122 -8.66 17.63 -6.27
C ALA A 122 -7.12 17.54 -6.23
N ALA A 123 -6.54 16.37 -6.58
CA ALA A 123 -5.10 16.20 -6.66
C ALA A 123 -4.45 17.28 -7.54
N ASN A 124 -3.40 17.92 -7.02
CA ASN A 124 -2.66 19.00 -7.68
C ASN A 124 -1.16 18.73 -7.77
N THR A 125 -0.71 17.56 -7.35
CA THR A 125 0.66 17.10 -7.49
C THR A 125 0.78 16.07 -8.62
N ARG A 126 1.94 15.94 -9.25
CA ARG A 126 2.18 14.98 -10.34
C ARG A 126 1.74 13.57 -9.97
N ARG A 127 2.13 13.09 -8.79
CA ARG A 127 1.77 11.75 -8.30
C ARG A 127 0.28 11.60 -8.03
N GLY A 128 -0.35 12.61 -7.45
CA GLY A 128 -1.79 12.60 -7.18
C GLY A 128 -2.62 12.60 -8.46
N ILE A 129 -2.23 13.44 -9.46
CA ILE A 129 -2.90 13.50 -10.77
C ILE A 129 -2.79 12.15 -11.49
N MET A 130 -1.59 11.57 -11.54
CA MET A 130 -1.37 10.26 -12.16
C MET A 130 -2.25 9.17 -11.53
N ARG A 131 -2.35 9.12 -10.20
CA ARG A 131 -3.23 8.16 -9.50
C ARG A 131 -4.70 8.39 -9.82
N LYS A 132 -5.15 9.64 -9.78
CA LYS A 132 -6.52 10.02 -10.17
C LYS A 132 -6.85 9.55 -11.58
N GLU A 133 -5.97 9.79 -12.55
CA GLU A 133 -6.16 9.35 -13.94
C GLU A 133 -6.13 7.83 -14.09
N THR A 134 -5.29 7.14 -13.33
CA THR A 134 -5.22 5.67 -13.32
C THR A 134 -6.52 5.09 -12.76
N GLU A 135 -6.98 5.56 -11.60
CA GLU A 135 -8.25 5.10 -11.01
C GLU A 135 -9.44 5.39 -11.93
N ALA A 136 -9.50 6.58 -12.54
CA ALA A 136 -10.57 6.94 -13.49
C ALA A 136 -10.61 5.97 -14.69
N MET A 137 -9.46 5.69 -15.31
CA MET A 137 -9.35 4.72 -16.42
C MET A 137 -9.87 3.34 -16.03
N LEU A 138 -9.49 2.84 -14.85
CA LEU A 138 -9.89 1.52 -14.36
C LEU A 138 -11.40 1.47 -14.07
N MET A 139 -11.95 2.48 -13.43
CA MET A 139 -13.38 2.54 -13.12
C MET A 139 -14.24 2.75 -14.36
N GLU A 140 -13.75 3.48 -15.37
CA GLU A 140 -14.39 3.58 -16.68
C GLU A 140 -14.47 2.23 -17.41
N ALA A 141 -13.40 1.43 -17.35
CA ALA A 141 -13.42 0.08 -17.93
C ALA A 141 -14.42 -0.83 -17.21
N HIS A 142 -14.51 -0.73 -15.88
CA HIS A 142 -15.55 -1.42 -15.11
C HIS A 142 -16.95 -1.00 -15.55
N ALA A 143 -17.20 0.30 -15.65
CA ALA A 143 -18.50 0.85 -16.05
C ALA A 143 -18.93 0.43 -17.47
N ARG A 144 -17.96 0.15 -18.37
CA ARG A 144 -18.22 -0.41 -19.70
C ARG A 144 -18.40 -1.94 -19.70
N GLY A 145 -18.29 -2.60 -18.54
CA GLY A 145 -18.41 -4.05 -18.42
C GLY A 145 -17.19 -4.81 -18.98
N GLU A 146 -16.05 -4.14 -19.17
CA GLU A 146 -14.85 -4.78 -19.76
C GLU A 146 -14.11 -5.66 -18.74
N VAL A 147 -13.92 -5.15 -17.51
CA VAL A 147 -13.25 -5.85 -16.40
C VAL A 147 -13.91 -5.42 -15.09
N PRO A 148 -14.31 -6.35 -14.20
CA PRO A 148 -14.70 -5.99 -12.84
C PRO A 148 -13.50 -5.45 -12.07
N VAL A 149 -13.59 -4.21 -11.57
CA VAL A 149 -12.50 -3.53 -10.83
C VAL A 149 -12.96 -3.15 -9.44
N VAL A 150 -12.11 -3.37 -8.44
CA VAL A 150 -12.28 -2.86 -7.08
C VAL A 150 -11.02 -2.09 -6.65
N ILE A 151 -11.23 -0.97 -5.95
CA ILE A 151 -10.12 -0.11 -5.48
C ILE A 151 -10.13 -0.01 -3.95
N PRO A 152 -9.38 -0.86 -3.23
CA PRO A 152 -9.04 -0.65 -1.83
C PRO A 152 -8.18 0.60 -1.71
N ARG A 153 -8.66 1.68 -1.08
CA ARG A 153 -7.87 2.89 -0.87
C ARG A 153 -7.24 2.85 0.50
N LEU A 154 -5.96 2.51 0.51
CA LEU A 154 -5.18 2.26 1.71
C LEU A 154 -4.59 3.56 2.27
N SER A 155 -4.47 3.64 3.59
CA SER A 155 -3.67 4.66 4.27
C SER A 155 -2.16 4.36 4.20
N THR A 156 -1.36 5.16 4.89
CA THR A 156 0.08 4.92 4.99
C THR A 156 0.32 3.62 5.79
N PHE A 157 0.95 2.63 5.17
CA PHE A 157 1.18 1.35 5.82
C PHE A 157 2.56 1.22 6.46
N TYR A 158 2.62 0.42 7.52
CA TYR A 158 3.83 -0.05 8.19
C TYR A 158 3.75 -1.57 8.37
N GLY A 159 4.88 -2.24 8.50
CA GLY A 159 4.93 -3.70 8.63
C GLY A 159 6.22 -4.29 8.11
N ALA A 160 6.29 -5.61 8.09
CA ALA A 160 7.38 -6.38 7.52
C ALA A 160 7.59 -6.03 6.04
N HIS A 161 8.83 -6.13 5.56
CA HIS A 161 9.23 -5.85 4.18
C HIS A 161 8.98 -4.41 3.67
N VAL A 162 8.55 -3.48 4.53
CA VAL A 162 8.39 -2.06 4.17
C VAL A 162 9.77 -1.39 4.20
N HIS A 163 10.45 -1.34 3.06
CA HIS A 163 11.79 -0.75 2.92
C HIS A 163 11.79 0.55 2.11
N GLY A 164 12.81 1.38 2.35
CA GLY A 164 13.05 2.57 1.55
C GLY A 164 11.99 3.68 1.71
N THR A 165 11.19 3.62 2.77
CA THR A 165 10.17 4.60 3.11
C THR A 165 10.53 5.35 4.37
N PHE A 166 9.90 6.51 4.62
CA PHE A 166 10.10 7.20 5.89
C PHE A 166 9.63 6.39 7.10
N MET A 167 8.64 5.49 6.90
CA MET A 167 8.17 4.59 7.96
C MET A 167 9.28 3.60 8.35
N SER A 168 9.96 2.97 7.39
CA SER A 168 11.09 2.09 7.68
C SER A 168 12.25 2.80 8.39
N MET A 169 12.50 4.06 8.04
CA MET A 169 13.52 4.89 8.70
C MET A 169 13.22 5.13 10.19
N ILE A 170 11.94 5.17 10.60
CA ILE A 170 11.54 5.30 12.00
C ILE A 170 11.91 4.04 12.77
N PHE A 171 11.59 2.85 12.24
CA PHE A 171 11.93 1.57 12.85
C PHE A 171 13.44 1.37 12.95
N GLU A 172 14.19 1.67 11.88
CA GLU A 172 15.65 1.60 11.89
C GLU A 172 16.27 2.55 12.92
N ALA A 173 15.81 3.81 12.96
CA ALA A 173 16.29 4.78 13.93
C ALA A 173 16.05 4.33 15.37
N ALA A 174 14.88 3.75 15.65
CA ALA A 174 14.55 3.21 16.96
C ALA A 174 15.42 1.98 17.30
N TYR A 175 15.61 1.05 16.34
CA TYR A 175 16.51 -0.09 16.51
C TYR A 175 17.92 0.36 16.88
N ARG A 176 18.49 1.32 16.16
CA ARG A 176 19.83 1.87 16.41
C ARG A 176 19.89 2.85 17.59
N GLY A 177 18.77 3.19 18.23
CA GLY A 177 18.70 4.20 19.27
C GLY A 177 19.04 5.62 18.79
N HIS A 178 18.84 5.90 17.53
CA HIS A 178 19.01 7.21 16.90
C HIS A 178 17.71 8.02 16.96
N LYS A 179 17.78 9.31 16.56
CA LYS A 179 16.60 10.17 16.45
C LYS A 179 15.75 9.74 15.25
N ALA A 180 14.52 9.32 15.49
CA ALA A 180 13.52 9.12 14.46
C ALA A 180 12.95 10.48 14.01
N VAL A 181 12.78 10.64 12.70
CA VAL A 181 12.33 11.90 12.09
C VAL A 181 10.99 11.67 11.41
N TRP A 182 9.97 12.38 11.87
CA TRP A 182 8.69 12.48 11.17
C TRP A 182 8.75 13.53 10.07
N PHE A 183 8.07 13.29 8.97
CA PHE A 183 7.91 14.26 7.89
C PHE A 183 6.65 15.09 8.16
N GLY A 184 6.78 16.44 8.14
CA GLY A 184 5.68 17.33 8.47
C GLY A 184 5.54 17.62 9.97
N ARG A 185 4.30 17.67 10.43
CA ARG A 185 3.92 17.98 11.82
C ARG A 185 3.75 16.72 12.64
N LEU A 186 4.27 16.75 13.88
CA LEU A 186 4.19 15.63 14.83
C LEU A 186 2.81 15.48 15.49
N ASP A 187 2.07 16.58 15.56
CA ASP A 187 0.86 16.74 16.38
C ASP A 187 -0.46 16.62 15.61
N VAL A 188 -0.40 16.31 14.30
CA VAL A 188 -1.61 16.13 13.50
C VAL A 188 -1.95 14.65 13.34
N PRO A 189 -3.25 14.28 13.40
CA PRO A 189 -3.69 12.91 13.19
C PRO A 189 -3.50 12.48 11.74
N HIS A 190 -3.03 11.24 11.57
CA HIS A 190 -2.80 10.61 10.29
C HIS A 190 -3.18 9.13 10.37
N ASP A 191 -3.91 8.63 9.37
CA ASP A 191 -4.25 7.21 9.32
C ASP A 191 -3.03 6.38 8.97
N LEU A 192 -2.84 5.34 9.76
CA LEU A 192 -1.79 4.34 9.58
C LEU A 192 -2.41 2.95 9.61
N ILE A 193 -2.03 2.11 8.66
CA ILE A 193 -2.52 0.74 8.60
C ILE A 193 -1.37 -0.26 8.73
N TYR A 194 -1.59 -1.31 9.52
CA TYR A 194 -0.71 -2.46 9.58
C TYR A 194 -0.80 -3.25 8.27
N LEU A 195 0.34 -3.58 7.67
CA LEU A 195 0.41 -4.13 6.31
C LEU A 195 -0.38 -5.44 6.12
N PRO A 196 -0.37 -6.40 7.06
CA PRO A 196 -1.23 -7.58 6.98
C PRO A 196 -2.73 -7.25 6.93
N ASP A 197 -3.20 -6.23 7.67
CA ASP A 197 -4.60 -5.80 7.59
C ASP A 197 -4.94 -5.21 6.22
N ALA A 198 -4.00 -4.46 5.62
CA ALA A 198 -4.15 -3.93 4.27
C ALA A 198 -4.27 -5.06 3.23
N ALA A 199 -3.45 -6.11 3.38
CA ALA A 199 -3.52 -7.30 2.53
C ALA A 199 -4.82 -8.07 2.72
N ALA A 200 -5.22 -8.32 3.97
CA ALA A 200 -6.47 -8.98 4.31
C ALA A 200 -7.69 -8.24 3.72
N ALA A 201 -7.73 -6.91 3.83
CA ALA A 201 -8.78 -6.10 3.23
C ALA A 201 -8.80 -6.20 1.69
N CYS A 202 -7.64 -6.21 1.04
CA CYS A 202 -7.56 -6.41 -0.41
C CYS A 202 -8.12 -7.78 -0.83
N VAL A 203 -7.80 -8.84 -0.10
CA VAL A 203 -8.30 -10.20 -0.39
C VAL A 203 -9.80 -10.31 -0.07
N LEU A 204 -10.25 -9.77 1.06
CA LEU A 204 -11.67 -9.74 1.42
C LEU A 204 -12.52 -9.06 0.35
N LEU A 205 -12.08 -7.91 -0.16
CA LEU A 205 -12.76 -7.18 -1.23
C LEU A 205 -12.72 -7.95 -2.56
N ALA A 206 -11.62 -8.66 -2.85
CA ALA A 206 -11.47 -9.48 -4.04
C ALA A 206 -12.45 -10.66 -4.08
N LEU A 207 -12.74 -11.25 -2.93
CA LEU A 207 -13.63 -12.40 -2.79
C LEU A 207 -15.12 -12.02 -2.77
N ASN A 208 -15.43 -10.72 -2.69
CA ASN A 208 -16.80 -10.23 -2.61
C ASN A 208 -17.21 -9.56 -3.94
N GLU A 209 -18.16 -10.18 -4.65
CA GLU A 209 -18.64 -9.68 -5.95
C GLU A 209 -19.28 -8.28 -5.83
N ASP A 210 -19.98 -7.98 -4.75
CA ASP A 210 -20.61 -6.69 -4.50
C ASP A 210 -19.60 -5.56 -4.23
N ALA A 211 -18.33 -5.89 -3.99
CA ALA A 211 -17.29 -4.90 -3.79
C ALA A 211 -16.83 -4.22 -5.08
N TYR A 212 -17.01 -4.90 -6.23
CA TYR A 212 -16.53 -4.40 -7.52
C TYR A 212 -17.35 -3.21 -8.01
N GLY A 213 -16.71 -2.34 -8.80
CA GLY A 213 -17.27 -1.06 -9.25
C GLY A 213 -17.20 0.02 -8.18
N GLN A 214 -16.51 -0.21 -7.09
CA GLN A 214 -16.47 0.70 -5.95
C GLN A 214 -15.03 0.97 -5.48
N VAL A 215 -14.89 2.11 -4.80
CA VAL A 215 -13.74 2.48 -3.99
C VAL A 215 -14.07 2.22 -2.52
N TRP A 216 -13.14 1.69 -1.77
CA TRP A 216 -13.30 1.35 -0.36
C TRP A 216 -12.18 1.95 0.47
N HIS A 217 -12.48 2.81 1.43
CA HIS A 217 -11.49 3.30 2.37
C HIS A 217 -11.12 2.21 3.38
N VAL A 218 -9.81 1.98 3.51
CA VAL A 218 -9.23 1.03 4.47
C VAL A 218 -8.20 1.79 5.31
N PRO A 219 -8.66 2.56 6.34
CA PRO A 219 -7.81 3.51 7.06
C PRO A 219 -6.87 2.85 8.07
N GLY A 220 -7.21 1.68 8.63
CA GLY A 220 -6.50 1.02 9.72
C GLY A 220 -7.19 1.17 11.07
N ALA A 221 -6.47 0.90 12.15
CA ALA A 221 -6.99 0.84 13.53
C ALA A 221 -7.28 2.22 14.18
N GLY A 222 -7.40 3.25 13.37
CA GLY A 222 -7.62 4.63 13.78
C GLY A 222 -6.38 5.51 13.61
N PRO A 223 -6.58 6.84 13.59
CA PRO A 223 -5.48 7.77 13.36
C PRO A 223 -4.55 7.89 14.57
N LEU A 224 -3.26 8.06 14.29
CA LEU A 224 -2.23 8.41 15.27
C LEU A 224 -1.54 9.72 14.87
N THR A 225 -1.02 10.45 15.87
CA THR A 225 -0.05 11.51 15.59
C THR A 225 1.32 10.92 15.30
N GLY A 226 2.15 11.65 14.56
CA GLY A 226 3.54 11.22 14.32
C GLY A 226 4.33 11.02 15.60
N GLU A 227 4.05 11.84 16.62
CA GLU A 227 4.67 11.71 17.95
C GLU A 227 4.25 10.41 18.64
N ASP A 228 2.95 10.10 18.66
CA ASP A 228 2.43 8.87 19.29
C ASP A 228 2.97 7.64 18.61
N PHE A 229 3.00 7.62 17.28
CA PHE A 229 3.55 6.49 16.52
C PHE A 229 5.03 6.25 16.87
N ILE A 230 5.87 7.30 16.83
CA ILE A 230 7.29 7.16 17.15
C ILE A 230 7.49 6.71 18.61
N ARG A 231 6.71 7.25 19.57
CA ARG A 231 6.78 6.81 20.98
C ARG A 231 6.48 5.34 21.14
N ARG A 232 5.44 4.82 20.47
CA ARG A 232 5.07 3.40 20.49
C ARG A 232 6.17 2.52 19.89
N VAL A 233 6.76 2.92 18.75
CA VAL A 233 7.88 2.19 18.13
C VAL A 233 9.08 2.11 19.07
N PHE A 234 9.48 3.22 19.72
CA PHE A 234 10.57 3.19 20.69
C PHE A 234 10.25 2.34 21.92
N ALA A 235 9.01 2.41 22.42
CA ALA A 235 8.57 1.60 23.55
C ALA A 235 8.63 0.09 23.24
N ALA A 236 8.24 -0.32 22.02
CA ALA A 236 8.34 -1.72 21.57
C ALA A 236 9.78 -2.23 21.47
N TYR A 237 10.77 -1.33 21.23
CA TYR A 237 12.20 -1.65 21.35
C TYR A 237 12.73 -1.56 22.79
N GLY A 238 11.91 -1.16 23.77
CA GLY A 238 12.35 -0.94 25.14
C GLY A 238 13.30 0.27 25.31
N LYS A 239 13.19 1.27 24.44
CA LYS A 239 14.08 2.44 24.38
C LYS A 239 13.37 3.75 24.67
N ALA A 240 14.10 4.73 25.25
CA ALA A 240 13.60 6.09 25.41
C ALA A 240 13.45 6.78 24.04
N PRO A 241 12.30 7.45 23.77
CA PRO A 241 12.04 8.02 22.45
C PRO A 241 12.95 9.22 22.16
N LYS A 242 13.52 9.25 20.94
CA LYS A 242 14.28 10.38 20.40
C LYS A 242 13.56 10.85 19.14
N ILE A 243 12.76 11.90 19.29
CA ILE A 243 11.80 12.36 18.28
C ILE A 243 12.31 13.64 17.60
N GLY A 244 12.10 13.76 16.32
CA GLY A 244 12.33 14.95 15.53
C GLY A 244 11.32 15.06 14.40
N ALA A 245 11.21 16.26 13.83
CA ALA A 245 10.41 16.53 12.65
C ALA A 245 11.20 17.32 11.61
N ARG A 246 10.78 17.20 10.35
CA ARG A 246 11.27 18.01 9.23
C ARG A 246 10.08 18.47 8.40
N GLY A 247 9.90 19.77 8.34
CA GLY A 247 8.82 20.40 7.57
C GLY A 247 9.25 20.74 6.14
N ARG A 248 8.33 21.35 5.40
CA ARG A 248 8.44 21.69 3.98
C ARG A 248 9.72 22.45 3.62
N MET A 249 10.11 23.47 4.41
CA MET A 249 11.28 24.27 4.14
C MET A 249 12.58 23.44 4.12
N PHE A 250 12.71 22.45 5.03
CA PHE A 250 13.85 21.53 5.03
C PHE A 250 13.93 20.75 3.71
N PHE A 251 12.80 20.13 3.29
CA PHE A 251 12.78 19.33 2.07
C PHE A 251 12.95 20.15 0.80
N GLN A 252 12.43 21.38 0.77
CA GLN A 252 12.64 22.30 -0.34
C GLN A 252 14.13 22.66 -0.49
N LEU A 253 14.81 23.01 0.59
CA LEU A 253 16.25 23.30 0.56
C LEU A 253 17.06 22.04 0.20
N ALA A 254 16.73 20.90 0.78
CA ALA A 254 17.41 19.64 0.49
C ALA A 254 17.21 19.18 -0.97
N SER A 255 16.08 19.49 -1.59
CA SER A 255 15.80 19.12 -2.99
C SER A 255 16.68 19.84 -4.00
N VAL A 256 17.27 20.99 -3.63
CA VAL A 256 18.24 21.73 -4.48
C VAL A 256 19.53 20.91 -4.65
N ILE A 257 19.94 20.20 -3.59
CA ILE A 257 21.17 19.39 -3.58
C ILE A 257 20.89 17.96 -4.01
N ALA A 258 19.73 17.43 -3.61
CA ALA A 258 19.31 16.06 -3.88
C ALA A 258 17.90 16.05 -4.53
N PRO A 259 17.77 16.13 -5.87
CA PRO A 259 16.48 16.26 -6.57
C PRO A 259 15.45 15.18 -6.22
N ARG A 260 15.89 13.96 -5.86
CA ARG A 260 15.01 12.87 -5.42
C ARG A 260 14.19 13.24 -4.17
N VAL A 261 14.68 14.14 -3.32
CA VAL A 261 13.99 14.63 -2.13
C VAL A 261 12.77 15.49 -2.51
N GLY A 262 12.75 16.08 -3.69
CA GLY A 262 11.61 16.80 -4.24
C GLY A 262 10.32 15.97 -4.29
N ASN A 263 10.46 14.66 -4.47
CA ASN A 263 9.33 13.73 -4.44
C ASN A 263 8.61 13.67 -3.06
N VAL A 264 9.33 13.99 -1.98
CA VAL A 264 8.75 14.07 -0.63
C VAL A 264 7.88 15.32 -0.52
N VAL A 265 8.31 16.43 -1.11
CA VAL A 265 7.58 17.71 -1.07
C VAL A 265 6.18 17.58 -1.68
N GLU A 266 6.03 16.76 -2.73
CA GLU A 266 4.74 16.53 -3.40
C GLU A 266 3.68 15.89 -2.48
N VAL A 267 4.10 15.05 -1.54
CA VAL A 267 3.19 14.29 -0.67
C VAL A 267 3.16 14.83 0.77
N LEU A 268 4.01 15.82 1.07
CA LEU A 268 4.21 16.32 2.44
C LEU A 268 2.94 16.95 3.05
N TYR A 269 2.04 17.50 2.22
CA TYR A 269 0.78 18.07 2.69
C TYR A 269 -0.05 17.10 3.52
N GLN A 270 0.05 15.80 3.24
CA GLN A 270 -0.64 14.76 4.03
C GLN A 270 -0.16 14.68 5.48
N PHE A 271 1.06 15.12 5.73
CA PHE A 271 1.69 15.11 7.05
C PHE A 271 1.79 16.50 7.69
N GLU A 272 1.31 17.54 7.02
CA GLU A 272 1.28 18.92 7.53
C GLU A 272 -0.10 19.30 8.07
N GLN A 273 -1.13 18.53 7.74
CA GLN A 273 -2.52 18.72 8.14
C GLN A 273 -3.11 17.39 8.61
N PRO A 274 -4.22 17.37 9.37
CA PRO A 274 -4.93 16.15 9.65
C PRO A 274 -5.28 15.42 8.34
N PHE A 275 -4.98 14.12 8.27
CA PHE A 275 -5.22 13.32 7.09
C PHE A 275 -5.89 12.00 7.47
N VAL A 276 -7.22 12.05 7.56
CA VAL A 276 -8.07 10.97 8.09
C VAL A 276 -9.16 10.63 7.09
N MET A 277 -9.29 9.36 6.77
CA MET A 277 -10.33 8.79 5.90
C MET A 277 -11.47 8.20 6.72
N ASP A 278 -12.69 8.33 6.24
CA ASP A 278 -13.85 7.66 6.80
C ASP A 278 -13.90 6.21 6.33
N GLY A 279 -13.68 5.26 7.24
CA GLY A 279 -13.78 3.82 6.98
C GLY A 279 -15.16 3.21 7.27
N SER A 280 -16.17 4.02 7.58
CA SER A 280 -17.49 3.54 8.02
C SER A 280 -18.19 2.68 6.98
N LYS A 281 -18.03 2.96 5.68
CA LYS A 281 -18.56 2.15 4.59
C LYS A 281 -18.00 0.73 4.63
N PHE A 282 -16.68 0.60 4.77
CA PHE A 282 -16.00 -0.69 4.84
C PHE A 282 -16.42 -1.46 6.11
N SER A 283 -16.41 -0.81 7.27
CA SER A 283 -16.79 -1.43 8.53
C SER A 283 -18.27 -1.87 8.56
N ALA A 284 -19.15 -1.11 7.90
CA ALA A 284 -20.57 -1.47 7.81
C ALA A 284 -20.80 -2.68 6.89
N ALA A 285 -20.04 -2.78 5.78
CA ALA A 285 -20.14 -3.89 4.84
C ALA A 285 -19.47 -5.18 5.38
N TYR A 286 -18.42 -5.03 6.17
CA TYR A 286 -17.60 -6.12 6.70
C TYR A 286 -17.45 -6.03 8.22
N PRO A 287 -18.52 -6.21 9.00
CA PRO A 287 -18.51 -5.99 10.45
C PRO A 287 -17.65 -7.00 11.23
N SER A 288 -17.28 -8.13 10.62
CA SER A 288 -16.36 -9.12 11.20
C SER A 288 -14.89 -8.83 10.93
N PHE A 289 -14.58 -7.84 10.10
CA PHE A 289 -13.19 -7.44 9.85
C PHE A 289 -12.70 -6.56 11.00
N GLU A 290 -11.68 -7.05 11.69
CA GLU A 290 -11.06 -6.34 12.80
C GLU A 290 -9.65 -5.89 12.41
N TYR A 291 -9.37 -4.60 12.61
CA TYR A 291 -8.00 -4.10 12.47
C TYR A 291 -7.14 -4.50 13.66
N THR A 292 -5.93 -4.92 13.38
CA THR A 292 -4.91 -5.16 14.41
C THR A 292 -4.62 -3.88 15.19
N PRO A 293 -4.78 -3.87 16.52
CA PRO A 293 -4.39 -2.71 17.34
C PRO A 293 -2.95 -2.26 17.06
N HIS A 294 -2.73 -0.96 16.96
CA HIS A 294 -1.41 -0.41 16.59
C HIS A 294 -0.26 -0.95 17.43
N ASP A 295 -0.46 -1.14 18.74
CA ASP A 295 0.60 -1.65 19.62
C ASP A 295 1.02 -3.08 19.24
N LEU A 296 0.07 -3.93 18.83
CA LEU A 296 0.37 -5.28 18.35
C LEU A 296 1.08 -5.25 16.99
N GLY A 297 0.53 -4.53 16.01
CA GLY A 297 1.15 -4.42 14.68
C GLY A 297 2.53 -3.76 14.72
N ILE A 298 2.75 -2.79 15.62
CA ILE A 298 4.06 -2.18 15.84
C ILE A 298 5.01 -3.19 16.47
N GLN A 299 4.57 -3.98 17.47
CA GLN A 299 5.41 -5.00 18.10
C GLN A 299 5.86 -6.05 17.10
N ASP A 300 4.96 -6.55 16.26
CA ASP A 300 5.29 -7.52 15.22
C ASP A 300 6.28 -6.94 14.19
N THR A 301 6.05 -5.69 13.79
CA THR A 301 6.96 -4.97 12.90
C THR A 301 8.36 -4.81 13.51
N VAL A 302 8.44 -4.47 14.81
CA VAL A 302 9.69 -4.34 15.55
C VAL A 302 10.42 -5.68 15.62
N ASN A 303 9.72 -6.79 15.87
CA ASN A 303 10.32 -8.12 15.90
C ASN A 303 10.94 -8.45 14.53
N TRP A 304 10.19 -8.24 13.45
CA TRP A 304 10.67 -8.47 12.09
C TRP A 304 11.92 -7.62 11.75
N TYR A 305 11.91 -6.30 12.06
CA TYR A 305 13.06 -5.42 11.81
C TYR A 305 14.28 -5.80 12.67
N ARG A 306 14.07 -6.28 13.89
CA ARG A 306 15.17 -6.78 14.74
C ARG A 306 15.85 -7.95 14.05
N ASP A 307 15.10 -8.97 13.66
CA ASP A 307 15.64 -10.14 12.97
C ASP A 307 16.31 -9.76 11.65
N TYR A 308 15.73 -8.84 10.90
CA TYR A 308 16.28 -8.35 9.63
C TYR A 308 17.63 -7.62 9.80
N PHE A 309 17.75 -6.75 10.81
CA PHE A 309 19.00 -6.02 11.04
C PHE A 309 20.06 -6.90 11.70
N ASP A 310 19.67 -7.80 12.62
CA ASP A 310 20.59 -8.73 13.27
C ASP A 310 21.17 -9.75 12.26
N ALA A 311 20.40 -10.15 11.24
CA ALA A 311 20.88 -11.04 10.16
C ALA A 311 21.78 -10.32 9.14
N GLY A 312 21.75 -8.99 9.07
CA GLY A 312 22.57 -8.18 8.14
C GLY A 312 23.86 -7.63 8.72
N GLU A 313 24.11 -7.84 10.02
CA GLU A 313 25.38 -7.56 10.72
C GLU A 313 26.25 -8.83 10.77
#